data_bc18f58eaf17055d85a817c6537e1f1c
#
_entry.id   bc18f58eaf17055d85a817c6537e1f1c
#
_cell.length_a   1.000
_cell.length_b   1.000
_cell.length_c   1.000
_cell.angle_alpha   90.00
_cell.angle_beta   90.00
_cell.angle_gamma   90.00
#
_symmetry.space_group_name_H-M   'P 1'
#
loop_
_entity.id
_entity.type
_entity.pdbx_description
1 polymer ?
#
loop_
_entity_poly.entity_id
_entity_poly.type
_entity_poly.pdbx_seq_one_letter_code
_entity_poly.pdbx_strand_id
1 'polypeptide(L)'
;MTRTTRVDSAIAFRTMALIYRIRDLLQDPRNALATAHIGPGMIVADYGCGPGSFTIPAARIVGENGRVYAIDIHPLAISSVRERADKNGLRNVEAILVQGYDTGIVSASVDRVLLIDTIHRIEDTDALFREVHRVLKPDGLLFMHKGHLPMAEQRALVEESGLFDVLECEGLTILAAPRS
;
A
#
# COMPACT_ATOMS: atom_id res chain seq x y z
N MET A 1 5.70 21.51 -13.99
CA MET A 1 6.91 20.66 -13.97
C MET A 1 6.67 19.59 -12.95
N THR A 2 6.35 18.39 -13.39
CA THR A 2 6.11 17.22 -12.53
C THR A 2 7.45 16.82 -11.92
N ARG A 3 7.62 16.99 -10.62
CA ARG A 3 8.76 16.43 -9.88
C ARG A 3 8.67 14.90 -9.99
N THR A 4 9.66 14.32 -10.62
CA THR A 4 9.75 12.87 -10.77
C THR A 4 10.21 12.30 -9.45
N THR A 5 9.39 11.49 -8.78
CA THR A 5 9.73 10.78 -7.55
C THR A 5 11.04 10.01 -7.75
N ARG A 6 12.01 10.23 -6.88
CA ARG A 6 13.38 9.71 -7.06
C ARG A 6 13.41 8.21 -6.77
N VAL A 7 13.65 7.41 -7.79
CA VAL A 7 13.84 5.96 -7.66
C VAL A 7 15.20 5.67 -7.03
N ASP A 8 15.24 4.85 -5.99
CA ASP A 8 16.47 4.42 -5.34
C ASP A 8 17.38 3.63 -6.29
N SER A 9 18.68 3.57 -5.97
CA SER A 9 19.60 2.72 -6.73
C SER A 9 19.24 1.24 -6.52
N ALA A 10 19.56 0.39 -7.52
CA ALA A 10 19.32 -1.06 -7.44
C ALA A 10 20.01 -1.70 -6.22
N ILE A 11 21.17 -1.18 -5.80
CA ILE A 11 21.89 -1.66 -4.62
C ILE A 11 21.12 -1.30 -3.36
N ALA A 12 20.68 -0.04 -3.23
CA ALA A 12 19.87 0.41 -2.08
C ALA A 12 18.57 -0.41 -1.95
N PHE A 13 17.88 -0.63 -3.07
CA PHE A 13 16.67 -1.46 -3.07
C PHE A 13 16.94 -2.89 -2.59
N ARG A 14 17.98 -3.55 -3.12
CA ARG A 14 18.32 -4.93 -2.74
C ARG A 14 18.70 -5.05 -1.27
N THR A 15 19.43 -4.08 -0.73
CA THR A 15 19.76 -4.03 0.71
C THR A 15 18.51 -3.87 1.56
N MET A 16 17.63 -2.94 1.20
CA MET A 16 16.33 -2.74 1.85
C MET A 16 15.48 -4.01 1.79
N ALA A 17 15.38 -4.66 0.62
CA ALA A 17 14.61 -5.88 0.45
C ALA A 17 15.13 -7.03 1.33
N LEU A 18 16.45 -7.14 1.52
CA LEU A 18 17.06 -8.12 2.42
C LEU A 18 16.69 -7.81 3.89
N ILE A 19 16.79 -6.54 4.30
CA ILE A 19 16.38 -6.10 5.65
C ILE A 19 14.92 -6.43 5.91
N TYR A 20 14.03 -6.16 4.94
CA TYR A 20 12.61 -6.46 5.06
C TYR A 20 12.34 -7.98 5.15
N ARG A 21 13.10 -8.81 4.43
CA ARG A 21 13.00 -10.27 4.58
C ARG A 21 13.35 -10.74 5.99
N ILE A 22 14.42 -10.18 6.58
CA ILE A 22 14.82 -10.51 7.95
C ILE A 22 13.76 -10.01 8.94
N ARG A 23 13.26 -8.78 8.77
CA ARG A 23 12.18 -8.21 9.57
C ARG A 23 10.92 -9.09 9.53
N ASP A 24 10.51 -9.53 8.32
CA ASP A 24 9.31 -10.34 8.11
C ASP A 24 9.41 -11.73 8.75
N LEU A 25 10.64 -12.24 9.00
CA LEU A 25 10.87 -13.46 9.78
C LEU A 25 10.69 -13.23 11.29
N LEU A 26 10.98 -12.01 11.77
CA LEU A 26 10.89 -11.65 13.20
C LEU A 26 9.52 -11.06 13.56
N GLN A 27 8.89 -10.39 12.62
CA GLN A 27 7.61 -9.70 12.80
C GLN A 27 6.69 -10.08 11.63
N ASP A 28 5.78 -11.02 11.88
CA ASP A 28 4.86 -11.49 10.85
C ASP A 28 4.02 -10.32 10.29
N PRO A 29 4.12 -10.02 8.98
CA PRO A 29 3.33 -8.95 8.35
C PRO A 29 1.81 -9.13 8.50
N ARG A 30 1.34 -10.37 8.74
CA ARG A 30 -0.09 -10.66 8.97
C ARG A 30 -0.64 -9.97 10.21
N ASN A 31 0.21 -9.73 11.22
CA ASN A 31 -0.21 -9.03 12.43
C ASN A 31 -0.63 -7.57 12.13
N ALA A 32 0.11 -6.88 11.26
CA ALA A 32 -0.27 -5.55 10.83
C ALA A 32 -1.54 -5.56 9.96
N LEU A 33 -1.71 -6.57 9.10
CA LEU A 33 -2.90 -6.70 8.26
C LEU A 33 -4.17 -7.11 9.02
N ALA A 34 -4.04 -7.65 10.24
CA ALA A 34 -5.19 -8.06 11.06
C ALA A 34 -6.12 -6.88 11.39
N THR A 35 -5.56 -5.66 11.52
CA THR A 35 -6.32 -4.43 11.79
C THR A 35 -6.74 -3.68 10.52
N ALA A 36 -6.34 -4.15 9.34
CA ALA A 36 -6.71 -3.53 8.05
C ALA A 36 -8.11 -3.96 7.56
N HIS A 37 -8.80 -4.81 8.30
CA HIS A 37 -10.13 -5.34 7.95
C HIS A 37 -10.19 -5.92 6.53
N ILE A 38 -9.16 -6.68 6.14
CA ILE A 38 -9.12 -7.38 4.86
C ILE A 38 -9.83 -8.72 5.03
N GLY A 39 -10.70 -9.05 4.06
CA GLY A 39 -11.44 -10.32 4.04
C GLY A 39 -11.43 -11.01 2.66
N PRO A 40 -11.93 -12.26 2.61
CA PRO A 40 -12.04 -13.02 1.37
C PRO A 40 -12.85 -12.28 0.29
N GLY A 41 -12.40 -12.34 -0.96
CA GLY A 41 -13.06 -11.74 -2.11
C GLY A 41 -12.81 -10.24 -2.29
N MET A 42 -12.14 -9.57 -1.35
CA MET A 42 -11.87 -8.13 -1.43
C MET A 42 -10.83 -7.80 -2.52
N ILE A 43 -10.94 -6.59 -3.05
CA ILE A 43 -9.95 -5.95 -3.92
C ILE A 43 -9.11 -5.01 -3.07
N VAL A 44 -7.80 -5.24 -3.00
CA VAL A 44 -6.86 -4.51 -2.17
C VAL A 44 -5.80 -3.85 -3.04
N ALA A 45 -5.42 -2.62 -2.75
CA ALA A 45 -4.28 -1.94 -3.36
C ALA A 45 -3.18 -1.71 -2.31
N ASP A 46 -2.01 -2.32 -2.52
CA ASP A 46 -0.81 -2.14 -1.70
C ASP A 46 0.08 -1.08 -2.39
N TYR A 47 -0.04 0.17 -1.95
CA TYR A 47 0.62 1.32 -2.56
C TYR A 47 1.98 1.58 -1.92
N GLY A 48 3.05 1.48 -2.70
CA GLY A 48 4.42 1.41 -2.22
C GLY A 48 4.76 0.00 -1.72
N CYS A 49 4.38 -1.01 -2.50
CA CYS A 49 4.43 -2.43 -2.10
C CYS A 49 5.84 -2.95 -1.80
N GLY A 50 6.90 -2.23 -2.24
CA GLY A 50 8.28 -2.64 -2.07
C GLY A 50 8.52 -4.09 -2.55
N PRO A 51 9.24 -4.91 -1.79
CA PRO A 51 9.50 -6.30 -2.18
C PRO A 51 8.30 -7.24 -2.00
N GLY A 52 7.10 -6.74 -1.64
CA GLY A 52 5.87 -7.50 -1.49
C GLY A 52 5.68 -8.14 -0.11
N SER A 53 6.21 -7.51 0.95
CA SER A 53 6.06 -7.99 2.34
C SER A 53 4.61 -8.08 2.78
N PHE A 54 3.77 -7.15 2.39
CA PHE A 54 2.34 -7.11 2.71
C PHE A 54 1.47 -7.62 1.56
N THR A 55 1.89 -7.45 0.31
CA THR A 55 1.20 -7.94 -0.89
C THR A 55 0.91 -9.43 -0.83
N ILE A 56 1.92 -10.26 -0.52
CA ILE A 56 1.79 -11.72 -0.54
C ILE A 56 0.84 -12.22 0.57
N PRO A 57 0.95 -11.78 1.83
CA PRO A 57 -0.03 -12.11 2.85
C PRO A 57 -1.45 -11.62 2.52
N ALA A 58 -1.60 -10.38 2.01
CA ALA A 58 -2.90 -9.84 1.62
C ALA A 58 -3.56 -10.71 0.53
N ALA A 59 -2.79 -11.13 -0.49
CA ALA A 59 -3.28 -11.98 -1.57
C ALA A 59 -3.79 -13.35 -1.07
N ARG A 60 -3.18 -13.90 -0.03
CA ARG A 60 -3.65 -15.12 0.63
C ARG A 60 -4.94 -14.91 1.41
N ILE A 61 -5.08 -13.74 2.08
CA ILE A 61 -6.28 -13.41 2.86
C ILE A 61 -7.48 -13.21 1.93
N VAL A 62 -7.32 -12.46 0.83
CA VAL A 62 -8.43 -12.21 -0.09
C VAL A 62 -8.80 -13.44 -0.91
N GLY A 63 -7.88 -14.40 -1.08
CA GLY A 63 -8.15 -15.66 -1.79
C GLY A 63 -8.35 -15.49 -3.29
N GLU A 64 -8.71 -16.59 -3.98
CA GLU A 64 -8.80 -16.65 -5.45
C GLU A 64 -9.89 -15.73 -6.04
N ASN A 65 -10.93 -15.43 -5.27
CA ASN A 65 -12.03 -14.55 -5.69
C ASN A 65 -11.74 -13.05 -5.45
N GLY A 66 -10.67 -12.73 -4.70
CA GLY A 66 -10.18 -11.38 -4.48
C GLY A 66 -9.02 -11.03 -5.40
N ARG A 67 -8.52 -9.80 -5.26
CA ARG A 67 -7.36 -9.31 -6.03
C ARG A 67 -6.50 -8.38 -5.18
N VAL A 68 -5.18 -8.41 -5.41
CA VAL A 68 -4.25 -7.43 -4.85
C VAL A 68 -3.51 -6.73 -5.97
N TYR A 69 -3.67 -5.41 -6.06
CA TYR A 69 -2.84 -4.54 -6.85
C TYR A 69 -1.60 -4.14 -6.04
N ALA A 70 -0.43 -4.52 -6.51
CA ALA A 70 0.85 -4.15 -5.90
C ALA A 70 1.48 -3.02 -6.71
N ILE A 71 1.49 -1.82 -6.14
CA ILE A 71 1.85 -0.58 -6.84
C ILE A 71 3.18 -0.06 -6.31
N ASP A 72 4.13 0.22 -7.20
CA ASP A 72 5.40 0.83 -6.83
C ASP A 72 6.01 1.59 -8.02
N ILE A 73 6.86 2.58 -7.73
CA ILE A 73 7.66 3.31 -8.73
C ILE A 73 8.95 2.57 -9.10
N HIS A 74 9.36 1.58 -8.29
CA HIS A 74 10.63 0.91 -8.46
C HIS A 74 10.49 -0.40 -9.26
N PRO A 75 11.15 -0.55 -10.45
CA PRO A 75 11.01 -1.75 -11.27
C PRO A 75 11.40 -3.05 -10.55
N LEU A 76 12.38 -3.00 -9.63
CA LEU A 76 12.78 -4.17 -8.85
C LEU A 76 11.73 -4.58 -7.81
N ALA A 77 10.92 -3.64 -7.30
CA ALA A 77 9.78 -3.95 -6.44
C ALA A 77 8.77 -4.81 -7.22
N ILE A 78 8.39 -4.35 -8.40
CA ILE A 78 7.46 -5.04 -9.29
C ILE A 78 7.97 -6.44 -9.67
N SER A 79 9.27 -6.54 -10.04
CA SER A 79 9.88 -7.84 -10.34
C SER A 79 9.87 -8.78 -9.13
N SER A 80 10.19 -8.25 -7.93
CA SER A 80 10.18 -9.03 -6.68
C SER A 80 8.78 -9.54 -6.33
N VAL A 81 7.76 -8.69 -6.48
CA VAL A 81 6.36 -9.08 -6.23
C VAL A 81 5.94 -10.20 -7.18
N ARG A 82 6.20 -10.06 -8.49
CA ARG A 82 5.86 -11.10 -9.49
C ARG A 82 6.53 -12.43 -9.16
N GLU A 83 7.84 -12.41 -8.92
CA GLU A 83 8.59 -13.61 -8.55
C GLU A 83 8.04 -14.27 -7.28
N ARG A 84 7.69 -13.48 -6.27
CA ARG A 84 7.12 -14.01 -5.01
C ARG A 84 5.70 -14.54 -5.20
N ALA A 85 4.87 -13.87 -6.01
CA ALA A 85 3.53 -14.35 -6.35
C ALA A 85 3.61 -15.71 -7.07
N ASP A 86 4.45 -15.83 -8.10
CA ASP A 86 4.67 -17.06 -8.85
C ASP A 86 5.17 -18.20 -7.96
N LYS A 87 6.17 -17.95 -7.12
CA LYS A 87 6.71 -18.95 -6.17
C LYS A 87 5.68 -19.45 -5.15
N ASN A 88 4.67 -18.63 -4.86
CA ASN A 88 3.59 -18.98 -3.93
C ASN A 88 2.32 -19.47 -4.64
N GLY A 89 2.32 -19.61 -5.97
CA GLY A 89 1.16 -20.03 -6.76
C GLY A 89 -0.01 -19.05 -6.73
N LEU A 90 0.25 -17.75 -6.42
CA LEU A 90 -0.78 -16.72 -6.33
C LEU A 90 -1.05 -16.14 -7.72
N ARG A 91 -2.29 -16.25 -8.19
CA ARG A 91 -2.75 -15.73 -9.49
C ARG A 91 -3.59 -14.46 -9.36
N ASN A 92 -3.83 -14.03 -8.14
CA ASN A 92 -4.66 -12.88 -7.78
C ASN A 92 -3.84 -11.63 -7.42
N VAL A 93 -2.57 -11.57 -7.82
CA VAL A 93 -1.68 -10.41 -7.65
C VAL A 93 -1.40 -9.78 -9.00
N GLU A 94 -1.66 -8.47 -9.11
CA GLU A 94 -1.33 -7.66 -10.27
C GLU A 94 -0.30 -6.59 -9.87
N ALA A 95 0.90 -6.64 -10.45
CA ALA A 95 1.99 -5.74 -10.10
C ALA A 95 2.09 -4.59 -11.12
N ILE A 96 1.88 -3.35 -10.65
CA ILE A 96 1.76 -2.12 -11.44
C ILE A 96 2.97 -1.22 -11.18
N LEU A 97 3.74 -0.95 -12.23
CA LEU A 97 4.80 0.06 -12.20
C LEU A 97 4.20 1.42 -12.56
N VAL A 98 4.30 2.39 -11.65
CA VAL A 98 3.81 3.75 -11.89
C VAL A 98 4.96 4.74 -12.07
N GLN A 99 4.73 5.83 -12.81
CA GLN A 99 5.68 6.94 -13.00
C GLN A 99 5.20 8.23 -12.33
N GLY A 100 4.34 8.13 -11.37
CA GLY A 100 3.67 9.20 -10.64
C GLY A 100 2.67 8.58 -9.71
N TYR A 101 1.50 9.22 -9.59
CA TYR A 101 0.47 8.74 -8.66
C TYR A 101 -0.68 8.00 -9.34
N ASP A 102 -0.89 8.21 -10.64
CA ASP A 102 -1.95 7.52 -11.41
C ASP A 102 -1.62 6.02 -11.52
N THR A 103 -2.50 5.21 -10.97
CA THR A 103 -2.34 3.74 -10.96
C THR A 103 -2.98 3.05 -12.16
N GLY A 104 -3.85 3.75 -12.91
CA GLY A 104 -4.69 3.17 -13.95
C GLY A 104 -5.78 2.23 -13.42
N ILE A 105 -5.94 2.08 -12.11
CA ILE A 105 -7.00 1.28 -11.50
C ILE A 105 -8.34 1.98 -11.70
N VAL A 106 -9.38 1.21 -11.93
CA VAL A 106 -10.75 1.73 -12.12
C VAL A 106 -11.21 2.48 -10.86
N SER A 107 -11.85 3.64 -11.05
CA SER A 107 -12.41 4.43 -9.94
C SER A 107 -13.44 3.63 -9.15
N ALA A 108 -13.50 3.87 -7.84
CA ALA A 108 -14.46 3.26 -6.93
C ALA A 108 -14.54 1.73 -7.04
N SER A 109 -13.37 1.06 -7.17
CA SER A 109 -13.29 -0.39 -7.34
C SER A 109 -12.55 -1.13 -6.22
N VAL A 110 -11.80 -0.42 -5.39
CA VAL A 110 -10.93 -0.98 -4.35
C VAL A 110 -11.60 -0.94 -2.99
N ASP A 111 -11.60 -2.07 -2.28
CA ASP A 111 -12.15 -2.17 -0.92
C ASP A 111 -11.19 -1.63 0.14
N ARG A 112 -9.88 -1.84 -0.05
CA ARG A 112 -8.83 -1.41 0.89
C ARG A 112 -7.62 -0.88 0.14
N VAL A 113 -7.14 0.29 0.54
CA VAL A 113 -5.81 0.78 0.14
C VAL A 113 -4.89 0.71 1.34
N LEU A 114 -3.74 0.08 1.16
CA LEU A 114 -2.68 -0.04 2.16
C LEU A 114 -1.58 0.98 1.86
N LEU A 115 -1.24 1.83 2.82
CA LEU A 115 -0.05 2.68 2.84
C LEU A 115 0.81 2.27 4.05
N ILE A 116 1.64 1.26 3.89
CA ILE A 116 2.44 0.71 4.99
C ILE A 116 3.90 1.10 4.82
N ASP A 117 4.40 1.87 5.78
CA ASP A 117 5.79 2.38 5.78
C ASP A 117 6.16 3.15 4.49
N THR A 118 5.20 3.89 3.91
CA THR A 118 5.33 4.51 2.58
C THR A 118 5.23 6.02 2.60
N ILE A 119 4.32 6.59 3.41
CA ILE A 119 3.94 8.02 3.36
C ILE A 119 5.14 8.98 3.49
N HIS A 120 6.16 8.62 4.27
CA HIS A 120 7.36 9.44 4.47
C HIS A 120 8.25 9.59 3.21
N ARG A 121 8.00 8.81 2.17
CA ARG A 121 8.71 8.83 0.88
C ARG A 121 7.94 9.55 -0.22
N ILE A 122 6.73 9.99 0.09
CA ILE A 122 5.84 10.67 -0.86
C ILE A 122 6.15 12.16 -0.91
N GLU A 123 6.44 12.68 -2.10
CA GLU A 123 6.74 14.10 -2.30
C GLU A 123 5.48 14.95 -2.44
N ASP A 124 4.43 14.41 -3.06
CA ASP A 124 3.13 15.07 -3.27
C ASP A 124 2.02 14.21 -2.64
N THR A 125 1.77 14.45 -1.36
CA THR A 125 0.76 13.73 -0.59
C THR A 125 -0.66 14.02 -1.09
N ASP A 126 -0.89 15.23 -1.62
CA ASP A 126 -2.19 15.61 -2.16
C ASP A 126 -2.51 14.81 -3.43
N ALA A 127 -1.52 14.63 -4.32
CA ALA A 127 -1.70 13.81 -5.51
C ALA A 127 -1.94 12.33 -5.14
N LEU A 128 -1.19 11.81 -4.15
CA LEU A 128 -1.40 10.47 -3.64
C LEU A 128 -2.82 10.31 -3.09
N PHE A 129 -3.25 11.19 -2.18
CA PHE A 129 -4.56 11.07 -1.54
C PHE A 129 -5.72 11.23 -2.52
N ARG A 130 -5.59 12.08 -3.56
CA ARG A 130 -6.57 12.14 -4.66
C ARG A 130 -6.68 10.82 -5.40
N GLU A 131 -5.57 10.17 -5.70
CA GLU A 131 -5.58 8.87 -6.38
C GLU A 131 -6.15 7.76 -5.48
N VAL A 132 -5.74 7.72 -4.21
CA VAL A 132 -6.28 6.78 -3.22
C VAL A 132 -7.79 6.94 -3.08
N HIS A 133 -8.27 8.20 -2.96
CA HIS A 133 -9.70 8.50 -2.90
C HIS A 133 -10.44 8.07 -4.17
N ARG A 134 -9.85 8.32 -5.34
CA ARG A 134 -10.44 7.97 -6.63
C ARG A 134 -10.67 6.47 -6.79
N VAL A 135 -9.72 5.65 -6.36
CA VAL A 135 -9.79 4.19 -6.54
C VAL A 135 -10.64 3.50 -5.48
N LEU A 136 -10.73 4.06 -4.27
CA LEU A 136 -11.53 3.50 -3.18
C LEU A 136 -13.02 3.52 -3.52
N LYS A 137 -13.72 2.43 -3.16
CA LYS A 137 -15.18 2.40 -3.12
C LYS A 137 -15.69 3.39 -2.06
N PRO A 138 -16.96 3.87 -2.16
CA PRO A 138 -17.53 4.74 -1.15
C PRO A 138 -17.52 4.16 0.27
N ASP A 139 -17.58 2.84 0.40
CA ASP A 139 -17.49 2.07 1.64
C ASP A 139 -16.09 1.45 1.87
N GLY A 140 -15.15 1.78 1.00
CA GLY A 140 -13.75 1.35 1.10
C GLY A 140 -13.01 2.06 2.24
N LEU A 141 -11.82 1.54 2.60
CA LEU A 141 -11.01 2.14 3.67
C LEU A 141 -9.56 2.31 3.24
N LEU A 142 -9.00 3.46 3.60
CA LEU A 142 -7.58 3.71 3.63
C LEU A 142 -7.01 3.18 4.95
N PHE A 143 -6.05 2.28 4.86
CA PHE A 143 -5.28 1.77 5.98
C PHE A 143 -3.83 2.26 5.89
N MET A 144 -3.40 2.99 6.91
CA MET A 144 -2.00 3.40 7.07
C MET A 144 -1.42 2.71 8.30
N HIS A 145 -0.23 2.19 8.17
CA HIS A 145 0.44 1.53 9.28
C HIS A 145 1.92 1.81 9.27
N LYS A 146 2.44 2.16 10.46
CA LYS A 146 3.85 2.45 10.64
C LYS A 146 4.31 3.64 9.77
N GLY A 147 5.59 3.86 9.73
CA GLY A 147 6.23 4.93 8.97
C GLY A 147 7.24 5.65 9.84
N HIS A 148 8.11 6.43 9.22
CA HIS A 148 9.13 7.20 9.92
C HIS A 148 8.62 8.57 10.39
N LEU A 149 7.38 8.95 10.00
CA LEU A 149 6.72 10.15 10.51
C LEU A 149 5.96 9.86 11.80
N PRO A 150 5.91 10.81 12.75
CA PRO A 150 5.04 10.70 13.93
C PRO A 150 3.58 10.46 13.54
N MET A 151 2.85 9.67 14.31
CA MET A 151 1.43 9.36 14.02
C MET A 151 0.55 10.61 13.94
N ALA A 152 0.81 11.62 14.80
CA ALA A 152 0.09 12.88 14.75
C ALA A 152 0.27 13.62 13.41
N GLU A 153 1.48 13.58 12.85
CA GLU A 153 1.78 14.18 11.54
C GLU A 153 1.12 13.38 10.41
N GLN A 154 1.18 12.05 10.43
CA GLN A 154 0.49 11.21 9.45
C GLN A 154 -1.02 11.45 9.48
N ARG A 155 -1.61 11.56 10.67
CA ARG A 155 -3.03 11.89 10.86
C ARG A 155 -3.35 13.27 10.28
N ALA A 156 -2.54 14.29 10.59
CA ALA A 156 -2.72 15.64 10.06
C ALA A 156 -2.72 15.65 8.52
N LEU A 157 -1.80 14.93 7.87
CA LEU A 157 -1.77 14.80 6.40
C LEU A 157 -3.09 14.24 5.84
N VAL A 158 -3.66 13.23 6.48
CA VAL A 158 -4.95 12.65 6.07
C VAL A 158 -6.08 13.65 6.23
N GLU A 159 -6.18 14.33 7.39
CA GLU A 159 -7.22 15.30 7.71
C GLU A 159 -7.13 16.56 6.82
N GLU A 160 -5.92 17.09 6.60
CA GLU A 160 -5.65 18.27 5.78
C GLU A 160 -5.94 18.04 4.30
N SER A 161 -5.87 16.79 3.81
CA SER A 161 -6.28 16.46 2.45
C SER A 161 -7.75 16.81 2.17
N GLY A 162 -8.59 16.82 3.22
CA GLY A 162 -10.03 17.05 3.11
C GLY A 162 -10.81 15.91 2.46
N LEU A 163 -10.14 14.83 2.06
CA LEU A 163 -10.71 13.72 1.28
C LEU A 163 -11.16 12.54 2.14
N PHE A 164 -10.73 12.49 3.41
CA PHE A 164 -10.99 11.35 4.29
C PHE A 164 -11.48 11.77 5.66
N ASP A 165 -12.32 10.92 6.26
CA ASP A 165 -12.66 10.96 7.69
C ASP A 165 -11.85 9.89 8.41
N VAL A 166 -11.03 10.31 9.39
CA VAL A 166 -10.26 9.39 10.22
C VAL A 166 -11.22 8.71 11.21
N LEU A 167 -11.37 7.39 11.06
CA LEU A 167 -12.24 6.56 11.91
C LEU A 167 -11.51 6.08 13.15
N GLU A 168 -10.27 5.64 12.98
CA GLU A 168 -9.41 5.11 14.04
C GLU A 168 -7.99 5.64 13.89
N CYS A 169 -7.35 5.96 15.02
CA CYS A 169 -5.95 6.33 15.08
C CYS A 169 -5.37 5.81 16.39
N GLU A 170 -4.85 4.58 16.38
CA GLU A 170 -4.34 3.89 17.56
C GLU A 170 -2.99 3.22 17.29
N GLY A 171 -2.08 3.29 18.26
CA GLY A 171 -0.75 2.68 18.15
C GLY A 171 0.02 3.20 16.93
N LEU A 172 0.21 2.34 15.93
CA LEU A 172 0.89 2.64 14.67
C LEU A 172 -0.06 2.62 13.46
N THR A 173 -1.38 2.70 13.69
CA THR A 173 -2.40 2.49 12.67
C THR A 173 -3.32 3.71 12.54
N ILE A 174 -3.64 4.06 11.31
CA ILE A 174 -4.73 4.97 10.95
C ILE A 174 -5.67 4.22 10.02
N LEU A 175 -6.97 4.28 10.30
CA LEU A 175 -8.03 3.82 9.43
C LEU A 175 -8.91 5.01 9.06
N ALA A 176 -9.14 5.23 7.77
CA ALA A 176 -9.92 6.37 7.30
C ALA A 176 -10.87 5.98 6.16
N ALA A 177 -12.05 6.59 6.14
CA ALA A 177 -13.04 6.41 5.08
C ALA A 177 -13.01 7.59 4.09
N PRO A 178 -13.26 7.36 2.79
CA PRO A 178 -13.37 8.44 1.82
C PRO A 178 -14.60 9.30 2.12
N ARG A 179 -14.46 10.61 2.00
CA ARG A 179 -15.58 11.54 2.04
C ARG A 179 -16.36 11.51 0.73
N SER A 180 -17.67 11.67 0.83
CA SER A 180 -18.58 11.73 -0.33
C SER A 180 -18.39 12.99 -1.16
#